data_1b9435a6b14c10f331f9845772b8c618
#
_entry.id   1b9435a6b14c10f331f9845772b8c618
#
_cell.length_a   1.000
_cell.length_b   1.000
_cell.length_c   1.000
_cell.angle_alpha   90.00
_cell.angle_beta   90.00
_cell.angle_gamma   90.00
#
_symmetry.space_group_name_H-M   'P 1'
#
loop_
_entity.id
_entity.type
_entity.pdbx_description
1 polymer ?
#
loop_
_entity_poly.entity_id
_entity_poly.type
_entity_poly.pdbx_seq_one_letter_code
_entity_poly.pdbx_strand_id
1 'polypeptide(L)' 'MKKNKKQKDDFRKELDAYQAQGISLWLDGEPSSPKEIWKAHKIAEDISYMRDYVPDSHGRLLRLEFDAVKREDGYTQKL' A
#
# COMPACT_ATOMS: atom_id res chain seq x y z
N MET A 1 21.29 -2.31 -7.87
CA MET A 1 20.95 -1.06 -7.84
C MET A 1 19.89 -0.69 -8.74
N LYS A 2 20.01 -0.91 -9.98
CA LYS A 2 19.00 -0.55 -10.89
C LYS A 2 17.75 -1.32 -10.65
N LYS A 3 17.85 -2.53 -10.16
CA LYS A 3 16.67 -3.31 -9.92
C LYS A 3 15.83 -2.71 -8.85
N ASN A 4 16.43 -2.22 -7.80
CA ASN A 4 15.67 -1.66 -6.73
C ASN A 4 14.94 -0.42 -7.19
N LYS A 5 15.59 0.39 -7.98
CA LYS A 5 14.98 1.59 -8.45
C LYS A 5 13.82 1.26 -9.37
N LYS A 6 13.98 0.24 -10.20
CA LYS A 6 12.94 -0.13 -11.11
C LYS A 6 11.74 -0.66 -10.37
N GLN A 7 11.94 -1.41 -9.30
CA GLN A 7 10.84 -1.94 -8.54
C GLN A 7 10.05 -0.81 -7.89
N LYS A 8 10.73 0.23 -7.43
CA LYS A 8 10.04 1.33 -6.81
C LYS A 8 9.22 2.08 -7.85
N ASP A 9 9.76 2.23 -9.04
CA ASP A 9 9.03 2.89 -10.09
C ASP A 9 7.80 2.09 -10.48
N ASP A 10 7.91 0.77 -10.50
CA ASP A 10 6.79 -0.07 -10.87
C ASP A 10 5.69 0.04 -9.81
N PHE A 11 6.05 0.11 -8.55
CA PHE A 11 5.06 0.25 -7.50
C PHE A 11 4.36 1.60 -7.64
N ARG A 12 5.10 2.66 -7.93
CA ARG A 12 4.49 3.97 -8.08
C ARG A 12 3.55 3.97 -9.26
N LYS A 13 3.91 3.29 -10.36
CA LYS A 13 3.07 3.22 -11.52
C LYS A 13 1.81 2.44 -11.22
N GLU A 14 1.93 1.40 -10.41
CA GLU A 14 0.78 0.62 -10.03
C GLU A 14 -0.20 1.48 -9.26
N LEU A 15 0.29 2.28 -8.32
CA LEU A 15 -0.56 3.14 -7.53
C LEU A 15 -1.24 4.21 -8.41
N ASP A 16 -0.48 4.77 -9.35
CA ASP A 16 -1.04 5.76 -10.24
C ASP A 16 -2.13 5.15 -11.13
N ALA A 17 -1.95 3.92 -11.54
CA ALA A 17 -2.93 3.25 -12.37
C ALA A 17 -4.24 3.02 -11.63
N TYR A 18 -4.16 2.66 -10.36
CA TYR A 18 -5.36 2.49 -9.57
C TYR A 18 -6.12 3.82 -9.47
N GLN A 19 -5.38 4.90 -9.21
CA GLN A 19 -6.02 6.18 -9.07
C GLN A 19 -6.65 6.61 -10.39
N ALA A 20 -6.00 6.34 -11.49
CA ALA A 20 -6.52 6.69 -12.79
C ALA A 20 -7.82 5.96 -13.11
N GLN A 21 -8.02 4.80 -12.49
CA GLN A 21 -9.23 4.04 -12.70
C GLN A 21 -10.33 4.44 -11.72
N GLY A 22 -10.09 5.42 -10.89
CA GLY A 22 -11.10 5.86 -9.94
C GLY A 22 -11.11 5.06 -8.64
N ILE A 23 -10.07 4.27 -8.42
CA ILE A 23 -10.00 3.47 -7.21
C ILE A 23 -9.38 4.31 -6.11
N SER A 24 -10.02 4.37 -4.96
CA SER A 24 -9.52 5.17 -3.86
C SER A 24 -8.36 4.46 -3.18
N LEU A 25 -7.37 5.21 -2.78
CA LEU A 25 -6.22 4.65 -2.08
C LEU A 25 -6.25 5.12 -0.63
N TRP A 26 -6.02 4.21 0.28
CA TRP A 26 -6.07 4.51 1.71
C TRP A 26 -4.81 4.00 2.40
N LEU A 27 -4.37 4.72 3.40
CA LEU A 27 -3.18 4.34 4.14
C LEU A 27 -3.50 4.47 5.61
N ASP A 28 -3.40 3.37 6.34
CA ASP A 28 -3.66 3.32 7.78
C ASP A 28 -5.01 3.93 8.14
N GLY A 29 -6.02 3.59 7.32
CA GLY A 29 -7.39 4.01 7.64
C GLY A 29 -7.75 5.41 7.18
N GLU A 30 -6.88 6.06 6.42
CA GLU A 30 -7.18 7.40 5.96
C GLU A 30 -6.94 7.52 4.47
N PRO A 31 -7.71 8.35 3.78
CA PRO A 31 -7.52 8.53 2.34
C PRO A 31 -6.10 9.01 2.07
N SER A 32 -5.51 8.51 1.03
CA SER A 32 -4.14 8.87 0.72
C SER A 32 -3.97 9.00 -0.78
N SER A 33 -2.76 9.08 -1.25
CA SER A 33 -2.46 9.26 -2.65
C SER A 33 -1.29 8.38 -3.04
N PRO A 34 -1.07 8.16 -4.33
CA PRO A 34 0.05 7.36 -4.76
C PRO A 34 1.37 7.86 -4.21
N LYS A 35 1.55 9.16 -4.19
CA LYS A 35 2.78 9.73 -3.72
C LYS A 35 2.99 9.44 -2.24
N GLU A 36 1.94 9.61 -1.43
CA GLU A 36 2.09 9.40 -0.01
C GLU A 36 2.34 7.93 0.32
N ILE A 37 1.62 7.04 -0.34
CA ILE A 37 1.78 5.62 -0.10
C ILE A 37 3.17 5.17 -0.54
N TRP A 38 3.62 5.66 -1.68
CA TRP A 38 4.93 5.31 -2.19
C TRP A 38 6.03 5.79 -1.23
N LYS A 39 5.88 7.00 -0.70
CA LYS A 39 6.87 7.53 0.23
C LYS A 39 6.88 6.72 1.52
N ALA A 40 5.71 6.33 2.00
CA ALA A 40 5.63 5.56 3.23
C ALA A 40 6.36 4.22 3.07
N HIS A 41 6.15 3.55 1.93
CA HIS A 41 6.81 2.28 1.71
C HIS A 41 8.33 2.47 1.54
N LYS A 42 8.72 3.57 0.95
CA LYS A 42 10.12 3.80 0.72
C LYS A 42 10.86 4.05 2.01
N ILE A 43 10.24 4.75 2.94
CA ILE A 43 10.89 5.06 4.18
C ILE A 43 10.83 3.94 5.20
N ALA A 44 9.75 3.21 5.22
CA ALA A 44 9.56 2.18 6.23
C ALA A 44 10.50 1.01 6.03
N GLU A 45 11.29 0.71 7.01
CA GLU A 45 12.18 -0.42 6.91
C GLU A 45 11.75 -1.55 7.82
N ASP A 46 11.15 -1.23 8.95
CA ASP A 46 10.71 -2.26 9.86
C ASP A 46 9.22 -2.47 9.84
N ILE A 47 8.56 -1.94 8.84
CA ILE A 47 7.12 -2.02 8.74
C ILE A 47 6.75 -2.67 7.43
N SER A 48 5.84 -3.62 7.50
CA SER A 48 5.29 -4.22 6.30
C SER A 48 3.89 -3.66 6.15
N TYR A 49 3.40 -3.58 4.92
CA TYR A 49 2.06 -3.09 4.70
C TYR A 49 1.21 -4.21 4.12
N MET A 50 0.02 -4.39 4.68
CA MET A 50 -0.92 -5.37 4.18
C MET A 50 -1.87 -4.66 3.26
N ARG A 51 -2.21 -5.28 2.16
CA ARG A 51 -3.15 -4.71 1.21
C ARG A 51 -4.51 -5.33 1.41
N ASP A 52 -5.53 -4.49 1.41
CA ASP A 52 -6.89 -4.97 1.57
C ASP A 52 -7.66 -4.44 0.38
N TYR A 53 -8.12 -5.34 -0.48
CA TYR A 53 -8.86 -4.96 -1.68
C TYR A 53 -10.35 -4.96 -1.36
N VAL A 54 -10.96 -3.79 -1.40
CA VAL A 54 -12.37 -3.64 -1.02
C VAL A 54 -13.21 -3.49 -2.28
N PRO A 55 -14.09 -4.42 -2.57
CA PRO A 55 -14.91 -4.37 -3.78
C PRO A 55 -16.16 -3.54 -3.59
N ASP A 56 -16.72 -3.08 -4.70
CA ASP A 56 -17.99 -2.39 -4.65
C ASP A 56 -19.11 -3.42 -4.79
N SER A 57 -20.34 -2.97 -4.93
CA SER A 57 -21.47 -3.87 -5.00
C SER A 57 -21.49 -4.71 -6.28
N HIS A 58 -20.71 -4.34 -7.27
CA HIS A 58 -20.66 -5.08 -8.51
C HIS A 58 -19.42 -5.96 -8.60
N GLY A 59 -18.66 -6.05 -7.55
CA GLY A 59 -17.46 -6.87 -7.56
C GLY A 59 -16.24 -6.20 -8.12
N ARG A 60 -16.33 -4.91 -8.45
CA ARG A 60 -15.16 -4.22 -8.96
C ARG A 60 -14.43 -3.62 -7.80
N LEU A 61 -13.15 -3.41 -7.95
CA LEU A 61 -12.34 -2.85 -6.89
C LEU A 61 -12.76 -1.41 -6.63
N LEU A 62 -13.21 -1.12 -5.44
CA LEU A 62 -13.65 0.21 -5.07
C LEU A 62 -12.51 0.98 -4.45
N ARG A 63 -11.76 0.34 -3.58
CA ARG A 63 -10.63 1.01 -2.96
C ARG A 63 -9.60 -0.01 -2.53
N LEU A 64 -8.39 0.45 -2.38
CA LEU A 64 -7.28 -0.40 -1.95
C LEU A 64 -6.73 0.23 -0.70
N GLU A 65 -6.70 -0.51 0.39
CA GLU A 65 -6.21 0.00 1.66
C GLU A 65 -4.87 -0.64 2.01
N PHE A 66 -3.99 0.15 2.55
CA PHE A 66 -2.69 -0.33 2.99
C PHE A 66 -2.62 -0.09 4.49
N ASP A 67 -2.39 -1.14 5.25
CA ASP A 67 -2.29 -1.01 6.70
C ASP A 67 -0.92 -1.45 7.17
N ALA A 68 -0.31 -0.64 7.99
CA ALA A 68 1.02 -0.94 8.48
C ALA A 68 0.97 -2.04 9.54
N VAL A 69 1.89 -2.97 9.44
CA VAL A 69 1.97 -4.05 10.40
C VAL A 69 3.40 -4.11 10.89
N LYS A 70 3.61 -3.82 12.14
CA LYS A 70 4.95 -3.82 12.67
C LYS A 70 5.40 -5.22 12.95
N ARG A 71 6.60 -5.54 12.52
CA ARG A 71 7.09 -6.85 12.70
C ARG A 71 7.22 -7.25 14.11
N GLU A 72 7.69 -6.37 14.93
CA GLU A 72 7.90 -6.75 16.25
C GLU A 72 6.64 -7.03 16.99
N ASP A 73 5.53 -6.51 16.54
CA ASP A 73 4.30 -6.82 17.18
C ASP A 73 3.99 -8.28 17.02
N GLY A 74 4.14 -8.77 15.85
CA GLY A 74 3.87 -10.14 15.59
C GLY A 74 4.75 -10.99 16.37
N TYR A 75 5.93 -10.47 16.68
CA TYR A 75 6.83 -11.25 17.29
C TYR A 75 6.53 -11.37 18.72
N THR A 76 6.07 -10.36 19.31
CA THR A 76 5.83 -10.37 20.65
C THR A 76 4.84 -11.32 21.09
N GLN A 77 3.87 -11.43 20.35
CA GLN A 77 2.98 -12.31 20.74
C GLN A 77 3.24 -13.61 20.79
N LYS A 78 4.15 -13.95 20.31
CA LYS A 78 4.40 -15.18 20.31
C LYS A 78 4.47 -15.64 21.60
N LEU A 79 4.60 -15.17 22.31
CA LEU A 79 4.75 -15.60 23.52
C LEU A 79 3.79 -16.25 24.11
#